data_aaf374ff5e1f8b1806685e0e84be3b80
#
_entry.id   aaf374ff5e1f8b1806685e0e84be3b80
#
_cell.length_a   1.000
_cell.length_b   1.000
_cell.length_c   1.000
_cell.angle_alpha   90.00
_cell.angle_beta   90.00
_cell.angle_gamma   90.00
#
_symmetry.space_group_name_H-M   'P 1'
#
loop_
_entity.id
_entity.type
_entity.pdbx_description
1 polymer ?
#
loop_
_entity_poly.entity_id
_entity_poly.type
_entity_poly.pdbx_seq_one_letter_code
_entity_poly.pdbx_strand_id
1 'polypeptide(L)'
;GDDFEALTPYVYYAGKAAQEVTEVSRKMAEQVDVPYMVRSLVSSGGAYNYAASKGIASILLERGGMGAWTSEEVNSDKRDVRNILSSLGMYQIRRDVRNYVPMEVTDVCYQAASEDGLWYPAAKPGDMVAEGALLGTIRDYNGKLRETCRAEYTGVVLYQTGSLQVTEGGPVVAYGRIVREPEYDDRKEQIVHYWEKRSESFLEQRRSELANPIAKRWMKEIEKQIPAGRRLKILDVGCGAGFFSILLAKEGHEVFGIDLTPEMIENAIQLAEEENADCRFQV
;
A
#
# COMPACT_ATOMS: atom_id res chain seq x y z
N GLY A 1 -6.51 -19.16 6.49
CA GLY A 1 -7.08 -19.11 7.85
C GLY A 1 -6.91 -20.39 8.63
N ASP A 2 -7.04 -20.30 9.93
CA ASP A 2 -6.91 -21.42 10.87
C ASP A 2 -8.17 -22.30 10.88
N ASP A 3 -8.07 -23.49 11.51
CA ASP A 3 -9.15 -24.48 11.65
C ASP A 3 -10.38 -23.92 12.37
N PHE A 4 -10.20 -22.91 13.20
CA PHE A 4 -11.24 -22.30 14.03
C PHE A 4 -11.48 -20.82 13.76
N GLU A 5 -10.87 -20.26 12.72
CA GLU A 5 -11.05 -18.85 12.37
C GLU A 5 -12.06 -18.63 11.26
N ALA A 6 -13.07 -17.81 11.53
CA ALA A 6 -13.83 -17.13 10.51
C ALA A 6 -13.16 -15.80 10.19
N LEU A 7 -12.89 -15.50 8.93
CA LEU A 7 -12.17 -14.30 8.52
C LEU A 7 -12.77 -13.63 7.27
N THR A 8 -12.50 -12.34 7.12
CA THR A 8 -12.57 -11.67 5.82
C THR A 8 -11.20 -11.83 5.15
N PRO A 9 -11.08 -12.06 3.83
CA PRO A 9 -9.77 -12.24 3.22
C PRO A 9 -8.87 -10.98 3.38
N TYR A 10 -7.62 -11.18 3.74
CA TYR A 10 -6.64 -10.12 3.86
C TYR A 10 -5.21 -10.65 3.67
N VAL A 11 -4.25 -9.75 3.52
CA VAL A 11 -2.84 -10.11 3.36
C VAL A 11 -1.98 -9.34 4.34
N TYR A 12 -1.10 -10.04 5.06
CA TYR A 12 -0.03 -9.40 5.83
C TYR A 12 1.18 -9.10 4.95
N TYR A 13 1.82 -7.96 5.18
CA TYR A 13 3.16 -7.69 4.69
C TYR A 13 4.10 -7.34 5.84
N ALA A 14 5.37 -7.67 5.70
CA ALA A 14 6.37 -7.42 6.72
C ALA A 14 6.65 -5.91 6.83
N GLY A 15 6.20 -5.29 7.93
CA GLY A 15 6.33 -3.85 8.17
C GLY A 15 7.48 -3.46 9.09
N LYS A 16 8.24 -4.44 9.61
CA LYS A 16 9.35 -4.25 10.56
C LYS A 16 10.62 -4.95 10.07
N ALA A 17 11.06 -4.59 8.86
CA ALA A 17 12.28 -5.06 8.21
C ALA A 17 13.07 -3.85 7.69
N ALA A 18 14.17 -4.07 6.95
CA ALA A 18 14.83 -3.00 6.22
C ALA A 18 13.85 -2.34 5.24
N GLN A 19 13.99 -1.04 5.02
CA GLN A 19 13.04 -0.25 4.24
C GLN A 19 12.77 -0.87 2.87
N GLU A 20 13.81 -1.23 2.13
CA GLU A 20 13.70 -1.85 0.81
C GLU A 20 12.89 -3.16 0.83
N VAL A 21 13.08 -3.99 1.86
CA VAL A 21 12.36 -5.25 2.05
C VAL A 21 10.88 -4.99 2.35
N THR A 22 10.60 -4.02 3.21
CA THR A 22 9.24 -3.61 3.56
C THR A 22 8.50 -3.05 2.33
N GLU A 23 9.15 -2.21 1.53
CA GLU A 23 8.56 -1.64 0.31
C GLU A 23 8.23 -2.71 -0.74
N VAL A 24 9.14 -3.67 -0.96
CA VAL A 24 8.87 -4.79 -1.88
C VAL A 24 7.76 -5.69 -1.34
N SER A 25 7.75 -6.00 -0.03
CA SER A 25 6.68 -6.77 0.61
C SER A 25 5.32 -6.08 0.46
N ARG A 26 5.27 -4.76 0.64
CA ARG A 26 4.06 -3.95 0.44
C ARG A 26 3.60 -3.99 -1.01
N LYS A 27 4.51 -3.82 -1.98
CA LYS A 27 4.20 -3.94 -3.41
C LYS A 27 3.65 -5.32 -3.78
N MET A 28 4.14 -6.39 -3.15
CA MET A 28 3.58 -7.74 -3.33
C MET A 28 2.16 -7.81 -2.76
N ALA A 29 1.92 -7.31 -1.55
CA ALA A 29 0.60 -7.30 -0.93
C ALA A 29 -0.43 -6.51 -1.76
N GLU A 30 -0.05 -5.39 -2.35
CA GLU A 30 -0.88 -4.59 -3.26
C GLU A 30 -1.34 -5.35 -4.52
N GLN A 31 -0.72 -6.48 -4.86
CA GLN A 31 -1.11 -7.29 -6.03
C GLN A 31 -2.14 -8.36 -5.70
N VAL A 32 -2.42 -8.59 -4.43
CA VAL A 32 -3.38 -9.61 -3.95
C VAL A 32 -4.81 -9.11 -4.08
N ASP A 33 -5.72 -9.97 -4.55
CA ASP A 33 -7.14 -9.63 -4.73
C ASP A 33 -7.93 -9.87 -3.43
N VAL A 34 -7.68 -9.02 -2.44
CA VAL A 34 -8.34 -9.02 -1.12
C VAL A 34 -8.71 -7.59 -0.71
N PRO A 35 -9.72 -7.40 0.15
CA PRO A 35 -10.13 -6.06 0.56
C PRO A 35 -9.13 -5.34 1.48
N TYR A 36 -8.30 -6.07 2.22
CA TYR A 36 -7.41 -5.46 3.21
C TYR A 36 -5.98 -5.99 3.13
N MET A 37 -5.01 -5.09 3.38
CA MET A 37 -3.63 -5.45 3.64
C MET A 37 -3.20 -4.92 5.00
N VAL A 38 -2.53 -5.76 5.78
CA VAL A 38 -2.14 -5.48 7.17
C VAL A 38 -0.64 -5.32 7.28
N ARG A 39 -0.20 -4.18 7.78
CA ARG A 39 1.20 -3.96 8.10
C ARG A 39 1.56 -4.70 9.39
N SER A 40 2.36 -5.75 9.29
CA SER A 40 2.86 -6.46 10.47
C SER A 40 3.92 -5.65 11.20
N LEU A 41 3.70 -5.42 12.49
CA LEU A 41 4.67 -4.76 13.36
C LEU A 41 5.50 -5.75 14.20
N VAL A 42 5.47 -7.03 13.84
CA VAL A 42 6.26 -8.09 14.48
C VAL A 42 7.57 -8.29 13.72
N SER A 43 8.69 -8.35 14.43
CA SER A 43 10.02 -8.41 13.80
C SER A 43 10.44 -9.81 13.33
N SER A 44 9.90 -10.88 13.91
CA SER A 44 10.35 -12.25 13.61
C SER A 44 9.28 -13.34 13.77
N GLY A 45 8.09 -13.00 14.23
CA GLY A 45 6.98 -13.95 14.36
C GLY A 45 6.44 -14.40 13.00
N GLY A 46 6.19 -15.70 12.83
CA GLY A 46 5.75 -16.28 11.56
C GLY A 46 6.83 -16.33 10.48
N ALA A 47 6.64 -17.19 9.48
CA ALA A 47 7.59 -17.44 8.42
C ALA A 47 7.91 -16.19 7.59
N TYR A 48 6.90 -15.37 7.26
CA TYR A 48 7.06 -14.17 6.44
C TYR A 48 7.87 -13.08 7.15
N ASN A 49 7.61 -12.81 8.44
CA ASN A 49 8.42 -11.85 9.20
C ASN A 49 9.84 -12.34 9.39
N TYR A 50 10.02 -13.64 9.63
CA TYR A 50 11.35 -14.22 9.72
C TYR A 50 12.12 -14.09 8.41
N ALA A 51 11.51 -14.39 7.26
CA ALA A 51 12.12 -14.19 5.94
C ALA A 51 12.52 -12.73 5.73
N ALA A 52 11.62 -11.79 6.05
CA ALA A 52 11.89 -10.37 5.94
C ALA A 52 13.05 -9.90 6.84
N SER A 53 13.19 -10.46 8.03
CA SER A 53 14.34 -10.21 8.93
C SER A 53 15.68 -10.68 8.34
N LYS A 54 15.64 -11.54 7.32
CA LYS A 54 16.81 -12.03 6.55
C LYS A 54 16.97 -11.33 5.20
N GLY A 55 16.26 -10.24 4.98
CA GLY A 55 16.35 -9.47 3.74
C GLY A 55 15.50 -10.03 2.58
N ILE A 56 14.58 -10.95 2.84
CA ILE A 56 13.72 -11.56 1.82
C ILE A 56 12.32 -10.97 1.93
N ALA A 57 11.91 -10.20 0.92
CA ALA A 57 10.56 -9.64 0.84
C ALA A 57 9.50 -10.76 0.85
N SER A 58 8.48 -10.60 1.67
CA SER A 58 7.53 -11.66 1.96
C SER A 58 6.19 -11.15 2.46
N ILE A 59 5.14 -11.92 2.18
CA ILE A 59 3.76 -11.69 2.60
C ILE A 59 3.17 -12.96 3.21
N LEU A 60 2.05 -12.82 3.91
CA LEU A 60 1.21 -13.92 4.36
C LEU A 60 -0.23 -13.64 3.92
N LEU A 61 -0.77 -14.48 3.05
CA LEU A 61 -2.15 -14.39 2.58
C LEU A 61 -3.06 -15.20 3.49
N GLU A 62 -4.08 -14.53 4.02
CA GLU A 62 -5.16 -15.14 4.78
C GLU A 62 -6.43 -15.19 3.93
N ARG A 63 -6.82 -16.37 3.50
CA ARG A 63 -8.02 -16.67 2.73
C ARG A 63 -8.56 -18.03 3.12
N GLY A 64 -9.86 -18.24 2.98
CA GLY A 64 -10.55 -19.41 3.54
C GLY A 64 -10.82 -19.20 5.03
N GLY A 65 -11.08 -20.26 5.75
CA GLY A 65 -11.34 -20.25 7.19
C GLY A 65 -12.04 -21.52 7.64
N MET A 66 -12.09 -21.76 8.96
CA MET A 66 -12.72 -22.95 9.53
C MET A 66 -12.17 -24.27 8.97
N GLY A 67 -10.86 -24.30 8.63
CA GLY A 67 -10.23 -25.48 7.99
C GLY A 67 -10.78 -25.85 6.60
N ALA A 68 -11.61 -24.99 6.01
CA ALA A 68 -12.24 -25.24 4.71
C ALA A 68 -11.55 -24.45 3.58
N TRP A 69 -11.73 -24.93 2.37
CA TRP A 69 -11.26 -24.26 1.14
C TRP A 69 -12.25 -24.50 -0.01
N THR A 70 -12.19 -23.66 -1.02
CA THR A 70 -12.96 -23.79 -2.25
C THR A 70 -12.07 -23.76 -3.48
N SER A 71 -12.55 -24.31 -4.60
CA SER A 71 -11.82 -24.20 -5.88
C SER A 71 -11.67 -22.74 -6.35
N GLU A 72 -12.60 -21.87 -5.97
CA GLU A 72 -12.55 -20.44 -6.28
C GLU A 72 -11.41 -19.75 -5.52
N GLU A 73 -11.24 -20.02 -4.23
CA GLU A 73 -10.15 -19.53 -3.40
C GLU A 73 -8.81 -19.98 -3.93
N VAL A 74 -8.65 -21.28 -4.26
CA VAL A 74 -7.41 -21.79 -4.87
C VAL A 74 -7.10 -21.12 -6.20
N ASN A 75 -8.10 -20.84 -7.03
CA ASN A 75 -7.90 -20.12 -8.30
C ASN A 75 -7.54 -18.65 -8.06
N SER A 76 -8.09 -18.02 -7.03
CA SER A 76 -7.73 -16.68 -6.60
C SER A 76 -6.26 -16.61 -6.16
N ASP A 77 -5.81 -17.55 -5.32
CA ASP A 77 -4.42 -17.64 -4.89
C ASP A 77 -3.47 -17.80 -6.08
N LYS A 78 -3.82 -18.63 -7.06
CA LYS A 78 -3.02 -18.78 -8.29
C LYS A 78 -2.96 -17.49 -9.12
N ARG A 79 -4.05 -16.71 -9.17
CA ARG A 79 -4.06 -15.39 -9.83
C ARG A 79 -3.17 -14.41 -9.09
N ASP A 80 -3.28 -14.36 -7.77
CA ASP A 80 -2.49 -13.48 -6.93
C ASP A 80 -0.99 -13.72 -7.07
N VAL A 81 -0.57 -14.99 -7.01
CA VAL A 81 0.84 -15.37 -7.26
C VAL A 81 1.31 -14.89 -8.64
N ARG A 82 0.51 -15.08 -9.70
CA ARG A 82 0.87 -14.60 -11.04
C ARG A 82 0.99 -13.08 -11.09
N ASN A 83 0.06 -12.36 -10.48
CA ASN A 83 0.07 -10.90 -10.42
C ASN A 83 1.33 -10.40 -9.69
N ILE A 84 1.69 -11.02 -8.56
CA ILE A 84 2.90 -10.71 -7.80
C ILE A 84 4.15 -10.95 -8.67
N LEU A 85 4.29 -12.14 -9.27
CA LEU A 85 5.45 -12.46 -10.12
C LEU A 85 5.57 -11.50 -11.32
N SER A 86 4.43 -11.12 -11.90
CA SER A 86 4.41 -10.12 -12.97
C SER A 86 4.84 -8.73 -12.48
N SER A 87 4.39 -8.31 -11.29
CA SER A 87 4.76 -7.01 -10.71
C SER A 87 6.23 -6.90 -10.36
N LEU A 88 6.85 -8.02 -10.01
CA LEU A 88 8.28 -8.13 -9.72
C LEU A 88 9.15 -8.32 -10.98
N GLY A 89 8.54 -8.34 -12.17
CA GLY A 89 9.25 -8.56 -13.43
C GLY A 89 9.79 -9.98 -13.63
N MET A 90 9.38 -10.92 -12.78
CA MET A 90 9.84 -12.33 -12.83
C MET A 90 9.09 -13.16 -13.87
N TYR A 91 7.92 -12.71 -14.29
CA TYR A 91 7.07 -13.42 -15.22
C TYR A 91 6.31 -12.44 -16.13
N GLN A 92 6.39 -12.61 -17.44
CA GLN A 92 5.69 -11.73 -18.39
C GLN A 92 4.32 -12.33 -18.73
N ILE A 93 3.31 -11.96 -17.98
CA ILE A 93 1.91 -12.24 -18.28
C ILE A 93 1.09 -10.96 -18.24
N ARG A 94 -0.04 -10.98 -18.94
CA ARG A 94 -1.08 -10.00 -18.72
C ARG A 94 -1.61 -10.18 -17.29
N ARG A 95 -1.60 -9.12 -16.49
CA ARG A 95 -2.16 -9.16 -15.13
C ARG A 95 -3.65 -9.45 -15.20
N ASP A 96 -4.10 -10.35 -14.36
CA ASP A 96 -5.52 -10.62 -14.20
C ASP A 96 -6.21 -9.43 -13.51
N VAL A 97 -7.47 -9.20 -13.88
CA VAL A 97 -8.29 -8.16 -13.24
C VAL A 97 -8.52 -8.54 -11.78
N ARG A 98 -8.40 -7.56 -10.90
CA ARG A 98 -8.69 -7.69 -9.47
C ARG A 98 -10.02 -7.04 -9.14
N ASN A 99 -10.73 -7.61 -8.18
CA ASN A 99 -11.96 -7.05 -7.65
C ASN A 99 -11.69 -5.98 -6.59
N TYR A 100 -10.53 -6.07 -5.92
CA TYR A 100 -10.14 -5.20 -4.83
C TYR A 100 -8.81 -4.51 -5.10
N VAL A 101 -8.67 -3.31 -4.54
CA VAL A 101 -7.41 -2.66 -4.22
C VAL A 101 -7.32 -2.70 -2.71
N PRO A 102 -6.38 -3.45 -2.12
CA PRO A 102 -6.35 -3.64 -0.67
C PRO A 102 -6.22 -2.31 0.08
N MET A 103 -7.13 -2.07 1.03
CA MET A 103 -6.99 -0.96 1.97
C MET A 103 -6.01 -1.34 3.08
N GLU A 104 -5.11 -0.42 3.40
CA GLU A 104 -4.13 -0.66 4.46
C GLU A 104 -4.78 -0.59 5.84
N VAL A 105 -4.50 -1.60 6.67
CA VAL A 105 -4.95 -1.71 8.04
C VAL A 105 -3.73 -1.63 8.96
N THR A 106 -3.81 -0.78 9.97
CA THR A 106 -2.79 -0.60 11.01
C THR A 106 -3.39 -0.79 12.39
N ASP A 107 -2.54 -0.76 13.42
CA ASP A 107 -2.95 -0.82 14.83
C ASP A 107 -3.92 -1.97 15.09
N VAL A 108 -3.55 -3.18 14.64
CA VAL A 108 -4.40 -4.34 14.85
C VAL A 108 -4.43 -4.72 16.33
N CYS A 109 -5.63 -4.74 16.91
CA CYS A 109 -5.90 -5.28 18.24
C CYS A 109 -6.27 -6.76 18.12
N TYR A 110 -5.56 -7.59 18.85
CA TYR A 110 -5.79 -9.02 18.98
C TYR A 110 -6.36 -9.30 20.38
N GLN A 111 -7.67 -9.40 20.49
CA GLN A 111 -8.31 -9.69 21.77
C GLN A 111 -8.28 -11.20 22.04
N ALA A 112 -7.86 -11.56 23.24
CA ALA A 112 -7.87 -12.91 23.76
C ALA A 112 -8.87 -13.02 24.91
N ALA A 113 -9.40 -14.23 25.16
CA ALA A 113 -10.27 -14.50 26.27
C ALA A 113 -9.52 -14.31 27.60
N SER A 114 -10.14 -13.61 28.56
CA SER A 114 -9.56 -13.44 29.91
C SER A 114 -9.78 -14.62 30.83
N GLU A 115 -10.71 -15.52 30.46
CA GLU A 115 -11.03 -16.75 31.17
C GLU A 115 -11.69 -17.79 30.23
N ASP A 116 -11.78 -19.02 30.68
CA ASP A 116 -12.49 -20.08 29.96
C ASP A 116 -13.99 -19.78 29.87
N GLY A 117 -14.60 -20.09 28.72
CA GLY A 117 -16.03 -19.88 28.57
C GLY A 117 -16.56 -20.18 27.17
N LEU A 118 -17.74 -19.63 26.90
CA LEU A 118 -18.42 -19.71 25.62
C LEU A 118 -18.45 -18.32 24.96
N TRP A 119 -17.92 -18.22 23.75
CA TRP A 119 -17.86 -16.98 22.97
C TRP A 119 -19.16 -16.76 22.19
N TYR A 120 -19.75 -15.59 22.35
CA TYR A 120 -20.92 -15.11 21.62
C TYR A 120 -20.54 -13.86 20.82
N PRO A 121 -20.23 -13.99 19.52
CA PRO A 121 -19.86 -12.85 18.68
C PRO A 121 -21.05 -11.92 18.45
N ALA A 122 -20.79 -10.61 18.43
CA ALA A 122 -21.74 -9.56 18.08
C ALA A 122 -21.39 -8.85 16.78
N ALA A 123 -20.14 -8.97 16.31
CA ALA A 123 -19.65 -8.48 15.03
C ALA A 123 -19.18 -9.65 14.16
N LYS A 124 -19.06 -9.44 12.86
CA LYS A 124 -18.58 -10.44 11.88
C LYS A 124 -17.31 -9.96 11.21
N PRO A 125 -16.45 -10.86 10.70
CA PRO A 125 -15.34 -10.49 9.83
C PRO A 125 -15.81 -9.64 8.64
N GLY A 126 -15.13 -8.53 8.40
CA GLY A 126 -15.49 -7.52 7.40
C GLY A 126 -16.38 -6.39 7.91
N ASP A 127 -17.00 -6.53 9.08
CA ASP A 127 -17.79 -5.44 9.66
C ASP A 127 -16.92 -4.27 10.09
N MET A 128 -17.37 -3.05 9.78
CA MET A 128 -16.84 -1.83 10.37
C MET A 128 -17.45 -1.63 11.75
N VAL A 129 -16.60 -1.51 12.76
CA VAL A 129 -16.99 -1.28 14.15
C VAL A 129 -16.53 0.09 14.61
N ALA A 130 -17.42 0.82 15.28
CA ALA A 130 -17.07 2.10 15.92
C ALA A 130 -16.40 1.84 17.27
N GLU A 131 -15.65 2.84 17.77
CA GLU A 131 -15.15 2.84 19.15
C GLU A 131 -16.29 2.58 20.13
N GLY A 132 -16.08 1.69 21.11
CA GLY A 132 -17.06 1.24 22.08
C GLY A 132 -18.07 0.21 21.60
N ALA A 133 -18.10 -0.12 20.29
CA ALA A 133 -19.00 -1.12 19.73
C ALA A 133 -18.77 -2.49 20.39
N LEU A 134 -19.84 -3.26 20.59
CA LEU A 134 -19.76 -4.62 21.10
C LEU A 134 -19.20 -5.55 20.03
N LEU A 135 -18.08 -6.22 20.32
CA LEU A 135 -17.49 -7.26 19.48
C LEU A 135 -18.03 -8.63 19.81
N GLY A 136 -18.30 -8.88 21.09
CA GLY A 136 -18.88 -10.11 21.58
C GLY A 136 -18.84 -10.22 23.10
N THR A 137 -19.30 -11.37 23.61
CA THR A 137 -19.30 -11.66 25.05
C THR A 137 -18.81 -13.08 25.32
N ILE A 138 -18.15 -13.26 26.46
CA ILE A 138 -17.82 -14.58 27.00
C ILE A 138 -18.77 -14.87 28.15
N ARG A 139 -19.35 -16.05 28.16
CA ARG A 139 -20.26 -16.53 29.21
C ARG A 139 -19.79 -17.86 29.77
N ASP A 140 -20.08 -18.10 31.04
CA ASP A 140 -19.84 -19.43 31.60
C ASP A 140 -20.87 -20.47 31.07
N TYR A 141 -20.67 -21.76 31.43
CA TYR A 141 -21.54 -22.86 30.98
C TYR A 141 -22.98 -22.79 31.51
N ASN A 142 -23.25 -21.88 32.48
CA ASN A 142 -24.60 -21.60 32.97
C ASN A 142 -25.23 -20.37 32.29
N GLY A 143 -24.52 -19.75 31.32
CA GLY A 143 -24.97 -18.58 30.58
C GLY A 143 -24.74 -17.24 31.29
N LYS A 144 -24.07 -17.22 32.45
CA LYS A 144 -23.73 -15.99 33.16
C LYS A 144 -22.64 -15.27 32.41
N LEU A 145 -22.82 -13.93 32.22
CA LEU A 145 -21.84 -13.05 31.61
C LEU A 145 -20.55 -13.02 32.44
N ARG A 146 -19.42 -13.25 31.78
CA ARG A 146 -18.09 -13.22 32.35
C ARG A 146 -17.28 -12.04 31.81
N GLU A 147 -17.28 -11.87 30.50
CA GLU A 147 -16.53 -10.82 29.81
C GLU A 147 -17.36 -10.15 28.71
N THR A 148 -17.11 -8.87 28.49
CA THR A 148 -17.67 -8.09 27.39
C THR A 148 -16.52 -7.48 26.57
N CYS A 149 -16.32 -7.95 25.34
CA CYS A 149 -15.31 -7.45 24.43
C CYS A 149 -15.88 -6.29 23.62
N ARG A 150 -15.22 -5.13 23.67
CA ARG A 150 -15.60 -3.91 22.94
C ARG A 150 -14.44 -3.41 22.14
N ALA A 151 -14.73 -2.73 21.01
CA ALA A 151 -13.73 -2.07 20.20
C ALA A 151 -13.17 -0.85 20.92
N GLU A 152 -11.85 -0.78 21.06
CA GLU A 152 -11.14 0.36 21.66
C GLU A 152 -11.09 1.57 20.72
N TYR A 153 -11.25 1.34 19.42
CA TYR A 153 -11.26 2.35 18.36
C TYR A 153 -12.06 1.87 17.16
N THR A 154 -12.40 2.80 16.29
CA THR A 154 -13.08 2.49 15.00
C THR A 154 -12.16 1.72 14.08
N GLY A 155 -12.62 0.59 13.53
CA GLY A 155 -11.83 -0.27 12.66
C GLY A 155 -12.65 -1.33 11.94
N VAL A 156 -11.98 -2.23 11.23
CA VAL A 156 -12.58 -3.38 10.55
C VAL A 156 -12.24 -4.67 11.27
N VAL A 157 -13.20 -5.55 11.45
CA VAL A 157 -13.00 -6.90 12.01
C VAL A 157 -12.32 -7.76 10.94
N LEU A 158 -11.12 -8.26 11.21
CA LEU A 158 -10.34 -9.09 10.30
C LEU A 158 -10.74 -10.56 10.43
N TYR A 159 -10.74 -11.06 11.65
CA TYR A 159 -11.16 -12.42 11.96
C TYR A 159 -11.75 -12.55 13.37
N GLN A 160 -12.38 -13.66 13.62
CA GLN A 160 -12.82 -14.09 14.96
C GLN A 160 -12.78 -15.61 15.06
N THR A 161 -12.71 -16.12 16.30
CA THR A 161 -12.86 -17.55 16.49
C THR A 161 -14.27 -18.01 16.11
N GLY A 162 -14.34 -19.08 15.34
CA GLY A 162 -15.59 -19.79 15.04
C GLY A 162 -15.94 -20.84 16.10
N SER A 163 -15.03 -21.10 17.04
CA SER A 163 -15.29 -22.02 18.16
C SER A 163 -16.21 -21.36 19.18
N LEU A 164 -17.22 -22.08 19.60
CA LEU A 164 -18.07 -21.64 20.73
C LEU A 164 -17.27 -21.62 22.03
N GLN A 165 -16.44 -22.66 22.27
CA GLN A 165 -15.61 -22.75 23.45
C GLN A 165 -14.31 -21.95 23.26
N VAL A 166 -13.97 -21.14 24.23
CA VAL A 166 -12.70 -20.43 24.31
C VAL A 166 -12.01 -20.72 25.63
N THR A 167 -10.68 -20.68 25.60
CA THR A 167 -9.83 -20.87 26.80
C THR A 167 -9.11 -19.58 27.11
N GLU A 168 -8.73 -19.39 28.37
CA GLU A 168 -7.93 -18.23 28.82
C GLU A 168 -6.68 -18.08 27.92
N GLY A 169 -6.45 -16.86 27.45
CA GLY A 169 -5.38 -16.52 26.53
C GLY A 169 -5.63 -16.90 25.07
N GLY A 170 -6.71 -17.66 24.76
CA GLY A 170 -7.08 -18.01 23.39
C GLY A 170 -7.62 -16.82 22.59
N PRO A 171 -7.34 -16.69 21.29
CA PRO A 171 -7.78 -15.57 20.45
C PRO A 171 -9.32 -15.61 20.29
N VAL A 172 -9.98 -14.47 20.40
CA VAL A 172 -11.43 -14.34 20.18
C VAL A 172 -11.76 -13.49 18.97
N VAL A 173 -11.15 -12.33 18.81
CA VAL A 173 -11.39 -11.43 17.68
C VAL A 173 -10.18 -10.54 17.41
N ALA A 174 -9.91 -10.28 16.14
CA ALA A 174 -8.96 -9.27 15.72
C ALA A 174 -9.63 -8.22 14.83
N TYR A 175 -9.32 -6.96 15.09
CA TYR A 175 -9.78 -5.83 14.29
C TYR A 175 -8.68 -4.78 14.20
N GLY A 176 -8.68 -3.98 13.14
CA GLY A 176 -7.65 -2.99 12.92
C GLY A 176 -8.18 -1.70 12.32
N ARG A 177 -7.43 -0.62 12.49
CA ARG A 177 -7.74 0.70 11.97
C ARG A 177 -7.44 0.76 10.48
N ILE A 178 -8.41 1.13 9.66
CA ILE A 178 -8.17 1.39 8.25
C ILE A 178 -7.45 2.72 8.12
N VAL A 179 -6.31 2.72 7.43
CA VAL A 179 -5.67 3.97 6.98
C VAL A 179 -6.53 4.52 5.86
N ARG A 180 -7.34 5.51 6.20
CA ARG A 180 -8.01 6.32 5.17
C ARG A 180 -7.02 7.36 4.72
N GLU A 181 -6.75 7.43 3.43
CA GLU A 181 -6.21 8.65 2.88
C GLU A 181 -7.20 9.78 3.20
N PRO A 182 -6.71 10.99 3.51
CA PRO A 182 -7.59 12.11 3.76
C PRO A 182 -8.62 12.21 2.62
N GLU A 183 -9.92 12.32 2.95
CA GLU A 183 -10.93 12.68 1.96
C GLU A 183 -10.66 14.14 1.58
N TYR A 184 -10.27 14.35 0.33
CA TYR A 184 -10.11 15.68 -0.24
C TYR A 184 -11.42 16.06 -0.91
N ASP A 185 -11.96 17.21 -0.56
CA ASP A 185 -13.17 17.77 -1.17
C ASP A 185 -12.93 18.16 -2.64
N ASP A 186 -11.67 18.40 -3.02
CA ASP A 186 -11.24 18.75 -4.37
C ASP A 186 -10.29 17.71 -4.96
N ARG A 187 -10.60 17.29 -6.19
CA ARG A 187 -9.75 16.39 -6.98
C ARG A 187 -8.34 16.95 -7.23
N LYS A 188 -8.22 18.27 -7.25
CA LYS A 188 -6.95 18.98 -7.39
C LYS A 188 -6.07 18.76 -6.16
N GLU A 189 -6.62 18.90 -4.96
CA GLU A 189 -5.92 18.65 -3.69
C GLU A 189 -5.44 17.18 -3.59
N GLN A 190 -6.28 16.25 -4.03
CA GLN A 190 -5.93 14.83 -4.12
C GLN A 190 -4.70 14.57 -4.99
N ILE A 191 -4.63 15.23 -6.16
CA ILE A 191 -3.51 15.14 -7.10
C ILE A 191 -2.23 15.74 -6.48
N VAL A 192 -2.34 16.93 -5.89
CA VAL A 192 -1.22 17.61 -5.22
C VAL A 192 -0.65 16.70 -4.14
N HIS A 193 -1.47 16.25 -3.19
CA HIS A 193 -1.03 15.38 -2.11
C HIS A 193 -0.40 14.05 -2.58
N TYR A 194 -0.93 13.46 -3.65
CA TYR A 194 -0.34 12.26 -4.25
C TYR A 194 1.10 12.51 -4.71
N TRP A 195 1.37 13.65 -5.34
CA TRP A 195 2.67 13.99 -5.86
C TRP A 195 3.62 14.54 -4.78
N GLU A 196 3.11 15.23 -3.77
CA GLU A 196 3.87 15.62 -2.56
C GLU A 196 4.56 14.40 -1.94
N LYS A 197 3.80 13.37 -1.63
CA LYS A 197 4.32 12.12 -1.05
C LYS A 197 5.37 11.42 -1.90
N ARG A 198 5.43 11.69 -3.18
CA ARG A 198 6.34 11.06 -4.14
C ARG A 198 7.48 11.96 -4.58
N SER A 199 7.47 13.21 -4.18
CA SER A 199 8.38 14.24 -4.69
C SER A 199 9.86 13.85 -4.54
N GLU A 200 10.26 13.35 -3.37
CA GLU A 200 11.65 12.95 -3.10
C GLU A 200 12.09 11.76 -3.98
N SER A 201 11.30 10.69 -4.02
CA SER A 201 11.62 9.52 -4.84
C SER A 201 11.60 9.84 -6.35
N PHE A 202 10.76 10.78 -6.75
CA PHE A 202 10.66 11.24 -8.12
C PHE A 202 11.86 12.11 -8.52
N LEU A 203 12.35 12.96 -7.60
CA LEU A 203 13.58 13.73 -7.80
C LEU A 203 14.77 12.81 -8.05
N GLU A 204 14.97 11.80 -7.20
CA GLU A 204 16.07 10.84 -7.35
C GLU A 204 15.98 10.07 -8.68
N GLN A 205 14.78 9.67 -9.07
CA GLN A 205 14.56 9.03 -10.36
C GLN A 205 14.96 9.95 -11.50
N ARG A 206 14.54 11.22 -11.50
CA ARG A 206 14.85 12.19 -12.57
C ARG A 206 16.33 12.53 -12.62
N ARG A 207 16.99 12.65 -11.47
CA ARG A 207 18.44 12.81 -11.37
C ARG A 207 19.17 11.64 -12.04
N SER A 208 18.77 10.42 -11.74
CA SER A 208 19.34 9.23 -12.37
C SER A 208 19.09 9.20 -13.88
N GLU A 209 17.90 9.57 -14.34
CA GLU A 209 17.54 9.56 -15.76
C GLU A 209 18.30 10.62 -16.57
N LEU A 210 18.57 11.81 -16.00
CA LEU A 210 19.40 12.83 -16.64
C LEU A 210 20.85 12.36 -16.85
N ALA A 211 21.39 11.62 -15.90
CA ALA A 211 22.73 11.03 -16.00
C ALA A 211 22.81 9.81 -16.93
N ASN A 212 21.67 9.29 -17.43
CA ASN A 212 21.55 8.04 -18.15
C ASN A 212 21.35 8.30 -19.68
N PRO A 213 21.70 7.35 -20.58
CA PRO A 213 21.36 7.40 -22.00
C PRO A 213 19.89 7.61 -22.35
N ILE A 214 18.98 7.41 -21.39
CA ILE A 214 17.55 7.71 -21.52
C ILE A 214 17.29 9.18 -21.90
N ALA A 215 18.01 10.12 -21.29
CA ALA A 215 17.91 11.55 -21.63
C ALA A 215 18.13 11.80 -23.12
N LYS A 216 19.19 11.22 -23.69
CA LYS A 216 19.49 11.34 -25.13
C LYS A 216 18.42 10.72 -26.03
N ARG A 217 17.78 9.64 -25.58
CA ARG A 217 16.67 9.01 -26.32
C ARG A 217 15.45 9.94 -26.37
N TRP A 218 15.10 10.54 -25.24
CA TRP A 218 13.99 11.48 -25.17
C TRP A 218 14.24 12.71 -26.04
N MET A 219 15.43 13.30 -25.94
CA MET A 219 15.78 14.45 -26.80
C MET A 219 15.66 14.13 -28.27
N LYS A 220 16.17 12.98 -28.72
CA LYS A 220 16.05 12.55 -30.11
C LYS A 220 14.58 12.39 -30.59
N GLU A 221 13.66 12.00 -29.67
CA GLU A 221 12.23 11.94 -30.04
C GLU A 221 11.60 13.33 -30.09
N ILE A 222 11.97 14.22 -29.16
CA ILE A 222 11.46 15.60 -29.13
C ILE A 222 11.95 16.38 -30.36
N GLU A 223 13.22 16.27 -30.73
CA GLU A 223 13.83 16.92 -31.91
C GLU A 223 13.10 16.62 -33.22
N LYS A 224 12.46 15.45 -33.34
CA LYS A 224 11.64 15.11 -34.50
C LYS A 224 10.34 15.94 -34.60
N GLN A 225 9.91 16.52 -33.50
CA GLN A 225 8.63 17.22 -33.38
C GLN A 225 8.77 18.74 -33.34
N ILE A 226 10.00 19.26 -33.15
CA ILE A 226 10.28 20.69 -33.04
C ILE A 226 11.08 21.19 -34.26
N PRO A 227 10.90 22.47 -34.67
CA PRO A 227 11.66 23.05 -35.79
C PRO A 227 13.16 23.07 -35.51
N ALA A 228 13.94 22.47 -36.39
CA ALA A 228 15.39 22.44 -36.27
C ALA A 228 16.02 23.84 -36.38
N GLY A 229 17.10 24.07 -35.59
CA GLY A 229 17.93 25.26 -35.69
C GLY A 229 17.27 26.56 -35.18
N ARG A 230 16.18 26.49 -34.47
CA ARG A 230 15.48 27.65 -33.90
C ARG A 230 15.45 27.59 -32.38
N ARG A 231 15.79 28.67 -31.71
CA ARG A 231 15.53 28.89 -30.28
C ARG A 231 14.01 29.08 -30.10
N LEU A 232 13.39 28.21 -29.31
CA LEU A 232 11.96 28.21 -29.03
C LEU A 232 11.71 28.76 -27.62
N LYS A 233 10.48 29.27 -27.42
CA LYS A 233 9.89 29.47 -26.10
C LYS A 233 8.96 28.28 -25.85
N ILE A 234 9.23 27.54 -24.79
CA ILE A 234 8.53 26.27 -24.49
C ILE A 234 7.87 26.39 -23.13
N LEU A 235 6.61 25.98 -23.06
CA LEU A 235 5.89 25.78 -21.82
C LEU A 235 5.78 24.26 -21.56
N ASP A 236 6.31 23.82 -20.42
CA ASP A 236 6.24 22.44 -19.94
C ASP A 236 5.15 22.35 -18.86
N VAL A 237 4.00 21.76 -19.19
CA VAL A 237 2.83 21.68 -18.32
C VAL A 237 2.82 20.34 -17.59
N GLY A 238 2.81 20.38 -16.27
CA GLY A 238 3.03 19.21 -15.43
C GLY A 238 4.50 18.78 -15.42
N CYS A 239 5.41 19.75 -15.30
CA CYS A 239 6.85 19.53 -15.47
C CYS A 239 7.47 18.59 -14.41
N GLY A 240 6.76 18.32 -13.30
CA GLY A 240 7.27 17.54 -12.17
C GLY A 240 8.62 18.11 -11.69
N ALA A 241 9.62 17.25 -11.50
CA ALA A 241 10.98 17.67 -11.13
C ALA A 241 11.83 18.21 -12.32
N GLY A 242 11.18 18.69 -13.41
CA GLY A 242 11.82 19.48 -14.46
C GLY A 242 12.63 18.70 -15.50
N PHE A 243 12.49 17.40 -15.61
CA PHE A 243 13.32 16.57 -16.52
C PHE A 243 13.34 17.06 -17.96
N PHE A 244 12.18 17.26 -18.58
CA PHE A 244 12.10 17.75 -19.97
C PHE A 244 12.48 19.23 -20.07
N SER A 245 12.08 20.05 -19.09
CA SER A 245 12.48 21.45 -19.02
C SER A 245 14.00 21.61 -19.05
N ILE A 246 14.71 20.83 -18.25
CA ILE A 246 16.18 20.84 -18.16
C ILE A 246 16.82 20.38 -19.48
N LEU A 247 16.33 19.29 -20.07
CA LEU A 247 16.85 18.81 -21.35
C LEU A 247 16.72 19.87 -22.46
N LEU A 248 15.54 20.47 -22.56
CA LEU A 248 15.25 21.48 -23.58
C LEU A 248 16.04 22.79 -23.36
N ALA A 249 16.26 23.19 -22.10
CA ALA A 249 17.08 24.35 -21.79
C ALA A 249 18.55 24.12 -22.14
N LYS A 250 19.09 22.92 -21.93
CA LYS A 250 20.44 22.54 -22.34
C LYS A 250 20.66 22.59 -23.85
N GLU A 251 19.59 22.39 -24.65
CA GLU A 251 19.60 22.58 -26.10
C GLU A 251 19.42 24.04 -26.52
N GLY A 252 19.39 24.97 -25.55
CA GLY A 252 19.37 26.42 -25.80
C GLY A 252 17.96 27.00 -25.97
N HIS A 253 16.92 26.30 -25.67
CA HIS A 253 15.55 26.82 -25.68
C HIS A 253 15.26 27.65 -24.43
N GLU A 254 14.30 28.59 -24.50
CA GLU A 254 13.77 29.30 -23.36
C GLU A 254 12.59 28.52 -22.78
N VAL A 255 12.78 27.94 -21.58
CA VAL A 255 11.80 26.99 -21.02
C VAL A 255 11.18 27.54 -19.75
N PHE A 256 9.86 27.40 -19.66
CA PHE A 256 9.07 27.71 -18.49
C PHE A 256 8.25 26.46 -18.10
N GLY A 257 8.51 25.90 -16.91
CA GLY A 257 7.81 24.74 -16.37
C GLY A 257 6.75 25.16 -15.36
N ILE A 258 5.60 24.49 -15.39
CA ILE A 258 4.57 24.65 -14.38
C ILE A 258 4.13 23.28 -13.85
N ASP A 259 3.86 23.20 -12.54
CA ASP A 259 3.30 22.02 -11.89
C ASP A 259 2.34 22.44 -10.77
N LEU A 260 1.37 21.61 -10.46
CA LEU A 260 0.41 21.87 -9.38
C LEU A 260 1.01 21.70 -7.98
N THR A 261 2.14 20.98 -7.88
CA THR A 261 2.72 20.51 -6.62
C THR A 261 3.93 21.40 -6.27
N PRO A 262 3.88 22.19 -5.18
CA PRO A 262 4.98 23.05 -4.76
C PRO A 262 6.30 22.30 -4.63
N GLU A 263 6.31 21.11 -4.00
CA GLU A 263 7.50 20.28 -3.79
C GLU A 263 8.11 19.80 -5.11
N MET A 264 7.30 19.58 -6.14
CA MET A 264 7.79 19.25 -7.48
C MET A 264 8.52 20.45 -8.11
N ILE A 265 8.00 21.67 -7.92
CA ILE A 265 8.65 22.90 -8.38
C ILE A 265 9.95 23.16 -7.64
N GLU A 266 10.01 22.97 -6.31
CA GLU A 266 11.24 23.06 -5.54
C GLU A 266 12.28 22.06 -6.05
N ASN A 267 11.89 20.82 -6.28
CA ASN A 267 12.75 19.80 -6.86
C ASN A 267 13.23 20.14 -8.28
N ALA A 268 12.37 20.75 -9.10
CA ALA A 268 12.72 21.17 -10.45
C ALA A 268 13.76 22.30 -10.43
N ILE A 269 13.62 23.26 -9.53
CA ILE A 269 14.59 24.34 -9.33
C ILE A 269 15.93 23.75 -8.88
N GLN A 270 15.93 22.91 -7.86
CA GLN A 270 17.13 22.25 -7.36
C GLN A 270 17.85 21.47 -8.46
N LEU A 271 17.13 20.65 -9.21
CA LEU A 271 17.72 19.81 -10.24
C LEU A 271 18.24 20.63 -11.43
N ALA A 272 17.56 21.74 -11.77
CA ALA A 272 18.04 22.67 -12.80
C ALA A 272 19.33 23.37 -12.38
N GLU A 273 19.48 23.75 -11.11
CA GLU A 273 20.73 24.30 -10.56
C GLU A 273 21.87 23.27 -10.60
N GLU A 274 21.61 22.03 -10.15
CA GLU A 274 22.57 20.91 -10.21
C GLU A 274 23.07 20.66 -11.64
N GLU A 275 22.19 20.77 -12.60
CA GLU A 275 22.45 20.52 -14.02
C GLU A 275 22.91 21.76 -14.81
N ASN A 276 23.03 22.93 -14.17
CA ASN A 276 23.35 24.22 -14.77
C ASN A 276 22.44 24.56 -15.96
N ALA A 277 21.15 24.31 -15.84
CA ALA A 277 20.15 24.58 -16.86
C ALA A 277 19.38 25.87 -16.56
N ASP A 278 19.28 26.78 -17.53
CA ASP A 278 18.55 28.05 -17.40
C ASP A 278 17.06 27.83 -17.71
N CYS A 279 16.31 27.39 -16.70
CA CYS A 279 14.85 27.22 -16.76
C CYS A 279 14.17 28.03 -15.66
N ARG A 280 12.91 28.39 -15.92
CA ARG A 280 12.05 29.02 -14.92
C ARG A 280 10.89 28.10 -14.59
N PHE A 281 10.51 28.09 -13.30
CA PHE A 281 9.43 27.23 -12.80
C PHE A 281 8.44 28.02 -11.96
N GLN A 282 7.19 27.58 -11.96
CA GLN A 282 6.10 28.17 -11.16
C GLN A 282 5.07 27.11 -10.80
N VAL A 283 4.49 27.23 -9.58
CA VAL A 283 3.33 26.41 -9.13
C VAL A 283 2.05 26.85 -9.87
#